data_5c2efa2142b134d4979a8a90e13e0c8a
#
_entry.id   5c2efa2142b134d4979a8a90e13e0c8a
#
_cell.length_a   1.000
_cell.length_b   1.000
_cell.length_c   1.000
_cell.angle_alpha   90.00
_cell.angle_beta   90.00
_cell.angle_gamma   90.00
#
_symmetry.space_group_name_H-M   'P 1'
#
loop_
_entity.id
_entity.type
_entity.pdbx_description
1 polymer ?
#
loop_
_entity_poly.entity_id
_entity_poly.type
_entity_poly.pdbx_seq_one_letter_code
_entity_poly.pdbx_strand_id
1 'polypeptide(L)'
;WSTVPVAILEMGFMSNESDDMYITDTSHHETMAKGIADGIDEYFNIVASDLTGSGEHLSDLTDTLEKTYVDPLEATNETWAIAAIDLSDHAYSTVNAEVSLQSASVIKAFIMAAVFDKLVYTDGATEPSSDYESSLKSLLTQMITVSDNDAANELARRLGGGDFQKGASVLNEFCQEHGYTSTHLGREFLATNPTDDNYTSASDCCHLLSDIYSGTMVNADASADMLTLLKAQTRTGKIPSGIPSGVETANKTGELSAGDGLGVVENDISIVFDKEHPYVLCVLSNNIQNNSSAQETIKKISADVYQYMTSRK
;
A
#
# COMPACT_ATOMS: atom_id res chain seq x y z
N TRP A 1 -29.63 -5.81 6.34
CA TRP A 1 -28.61 -5.07 7.06
C TRP A 1 -27.55 -4.67 6.06
N SER A 2 -27.06 -3.42 6.16
CA SER A 2 -25.99 -2.93 5.29
C SER A 2 -24.68 -3.65 5.62
N THR A 3 -23.93 -4.01 4.60
CA THR A 3 -22.56 -4.57 4.72
C THR A 3 -21.49 -3.48 4.65
N VAL A 4 -21.91 -2.22 4.47
CA VAL A 4 -21.05 -1.04 4.49
C VAL A 4 -21.40 -0.16 5.68
N PRO A 5 -20.46 0.64 6.21
CA PRO A 5 -20.74 1.61 7.25
C PRO A 5 -21.89 2.55 6.85
N VAL A 6 -22.84 2.75 7.73
CA VAL A 6 -23.99 3.64 7.51
C VAL A 6 -24.12 4.56 8.71
N ALA A 7 -24.15 5.85 8.47
CA ALA A 7 -24.44 6.86 9.46
C ALA A 7 -25.76 7.57 9.12
N ILE A 8 -26.58 7.86 10.13
CA ILE A 8 -27.75 8.74 10.01
C ILE A 8 -27.35 10.07 10.59
N LEU A 9 -27.47 11.12 9.78
CA LEU A 9 -27.24 12.49 10.21
C LEU A 9 -28.58 13.12 10.61
N GLU A 10 -28.72 13.42 11.89
CA GLU A 10 -29.86 14.18 12.40
C GLU A 10 -29.41 15.63 12.65
N MET A 11 -29.79 16.54 11.76
CA MET A 11 -29.38 17.95 11.81
C MET A 11 -30.24 18.81 12.71
N GLY A 12 -31.30 18.26 13.31
CA GLY A 12 -32.24 18.91 14.18
C GLY A 12 -33.70 18.53 13.90
N PHE A 13 -34.61 19.02 14.71
CA PHE A 13 -36.03 18.70 14.61
C PHE A 13 -36.81 19.90 14.05
N MET A 14 -37.47 19.74 12.90
CA MET A 14 -38.35 20.78 12.31
C MET A 14 -39.53 21.19 13.22
N SER A 15 -39.82 20.40 14.25
CA SER A 15 -40.81 20.77 15.28
C SER A 15 -40.24 21.64 16.41
N ASN A 16 -38.93 21.86 16.41
CA ASN A 16 -38.26 22.79 17.32
C ASN A 16 -37.96 24.08 16.56
N GLU A 17 -38.56 25.19 16.97
CA GLU A 17 -38.44 26.47 16.29
C GLU A 17 -36.95 26.94 16.16
N SER A 18 -36.14 26.67 17.14
CA SER A 18 -34.72 27.01 17.15
C SER A 18 -33.92 26.19 16.12
N ASP A 19 -34.20 24.87 16.01
CA ASP A 19 -33.55 23.98 15.05
C ASP A 19 -34.00 24.32 13.62
N ASP A 20 -35.32 24.56 13.43
CA ASP A 20 -35.88 24.92 12.12
C ASP A 20 -35.29 26.24 11.61
N MET A 21 -35.20 27.25 12.47
CA MET A 21 -34.53 28.53 12.12
C MET A 21 -33.05 28.32 11.75
N TYR A 22 -32.33 27.47 12.48
CA TYR A 22 -30.92 27.23 12.21
C TYR A 22 -30.71 26.48 10.88
N ILE A 23 -31.50 25.44 10.62
CA ILE A 23 -31.42 24.64 9.40
C ILE A 23 -31.84 25.43 8.15
N THR A 24 -32.85 26.32 8.29
CA THR A 24 -33.36 27.10 7.15
C THR A 24 -32.54 28.35 6.85
N ASP A 25 -31.67 28.79 7.76
CA ASP A 25 -30.79 29.92 7.53
C ASP A 25 -29.58 29.49 6.66
N THR A 26 -29.57 30.00 5.42
CA THR A 26 -28.49 29.65 4.45
C THR A 26 -27.09 30.05 4.90
N SER A 27 -26.97 30.98 5.87
CA SER A 27 -25.66 31.34 6.43
C SER A 27 -25.00 30.19 7.24
N HIS A 28 -25.78 29.23 7.71
CA HIS A 28 -25.28 28.05 8.43
C HIS A 28 -24.98 26.86 7.53
N HIS A 29 -25.47 26.84 6.29
CA HIS A 29 -25.35 25.68 5.40
C HIS A 29 -23.89 25.30 5.10
N GLU A 30 -23.02 26.29 4.89
CA GLU A 30 -21.60 26.04 4.65
C GLU A 30 -20.91 25.41 5.88
N THR A 31 -21.22 25.91 7.08
CA THR A 31 -20.69 25.36 8.34
C THR A 31 -21.18 23.93 8.59
N MET A 32 -22.46 23.66 8.30
CA MET A 32 -23.04 22.33 8.42
C MET A 32 -22.43 21.36 7.41
N ALA A 33 -22.33 21.76 6.14
CA ALA A 33 -21.71 20.97 5.08
C ALA A 33 -20.24 20.69 5.39
N LYS A 34 -19.53 21.70 5.91
CA LYS A 34 -18.13 21.52 6.35
C LYS A 34 -18.03 20.53 7.51
N GLY A 35 -18.86 20.62 8.53
CA GLY A 35 -18.86 19.68 9.64
C GLY A 35 -19.16 18.23 9.22
N ILE A 36 -20.02 18.03 8.21
CA ILE A 36 -20.28 16.73 7.61
C ILE A 36 -19.04 16.24 6.85
N ALA A 37 -18.46 17.09 6.02
CA ALA A 37 -17.25 16.78 5.26
C ALA A 37 -16.07 16.46 6.20
N ASP A 38 -15.85 17.30 7.22
CA ASP A 38 -14.80 17.08 8.22
C ASP A 38 -14.99 15.74 8.98
N GLY A 39 -16.22 15.34 9.29
CA GLY A 39 -16.53 14.06 9.92
C GLY A 39 -16.35 12.87 8.97
N ILE A 40 -16.62 13.03 7.68
CA ILE A 40 -16.32 12.03 6.65
C ILE A 40 -14.81 11.93 6.47
N ASP A 41 -14.12 13.04 6.36
CA ASP A 41 -12.66 13.09 6.23
C ASP A 41 -11.98 12.51 7.47
N GLU A 42 -12.50 12.79 8.67
CA GLU A 42 -12.01 12.18 9.91
C GLU A 42 -12.26 10.66 9.92
N TYR A 43 -13.43 10.21 9.49
CA TYR A 43 -13.74 8.77 9.36
C TYR A 43 -12.81 8.08 8.36
N PHE A 44 -12.66 8.64 7.16
CA PHE A 44 -11.77 8.09 6.14
C PHE A 44 -10.29 8.32 6.45
N ASN A 45 -9.92 9.40 7.12
CA ASN A 45 -8.56 9.58 7.64
C ASN A 45 -8.26 8.61 8.78
N ILE A 46 -9.22 8.28 9.61
CA ILE A 46 -9.08 7.19 10.59
C ILE A 46 -8.87 5.86 9.86
N VAL A 47 -9.60 5.59 8.78
CA VAL A 47 -9.44 4.38 7.96
C VAL A 47 -8.18 4.45 7.08
N ALA A 48 -7.83 5.62 6.54
CA ALA A 48 -6.59 5.83 5.76
C ALA A 48 -5.35 6.03 6.66
N SER A 49 -5.53 6.38 7.94
CA SER A 49 -4.47 6.60 8.92
C SER A 49 -4.31 5.45 9.93
N ASP A 50 -4.77 4.24 9.60
CA ASP A 50 -4.55 3.07 10.47
C ASP A 50 -3.07 2.78 10.73
N LEU A 51 -2.17 3.38 9.96
CA LEU A 51 -0.75 3.47 10.35
C LEU A 51 -0.52 4.44 11.52
N THR A 52 -1.42 5.41 11.78
CA THR A 52 -1.23 6.43 12.81
C THR A 52 -2.40 6.56 13.81
N GLY A 53 -3.50 5.80 13.63
CA GLY A 53 -4.78 6.13 14.26
C GLY A 53 -5.08 5.43 15.58
N SER A 54 -4.58 4.24 15.86
CA SER A 54 -4.92 3.48 17.07
C SER A 54 -3.73 2.90 17.83
N GLY A 55 -2.57 2.76 17.19
CA GLY A 55 -1.37 2.18 17.79
C GLY A 55 -0.42 3.21 18.38
N GLU A 56 0.51 2.74 19.21
CA GLU A 56 1.58 3.56 19.76
C GLU A 56 2.57 3.97 18.66
N HIS A 57 2.95 5.25 18.62
CA HIS A 57 4.08 5.68 17.80
C HIS A 57 5.40 5.22 18.42
N LEU A 58 6.15 4.39 17.69
CA LEU A 58 7.44 3.83 18.11
C LEU A 58 8.56 4.84 17.87
N SER A 59 8.59 5.90 18.68
CA SER A 59 9.49 7.04 18.51
C SER A 59 10.97 6.64 18.51
N ASP A 60 11.38 5.69 19.36
CA ASP A 60 12.77 5.22 19.42
C ASP A 60 13.18 4.48 18.13
N LEU A 61 12.26 3.74 17.53
CA LEU A 61 12.49 3.10 16.24
C LEU A 61 12.56 4.16 15.13
N THR A 62 11.61 5.09 15.10
CA THR A 62 11.59 6.21 14.14
C THR A 62 12.90 7.00 14.20
N ASP A 63 13.33 7.41 15.38
CA ASP A 63 14.60 8.11 15.60
C ASP A 63 15.81 7.32 15.10
N THR A 64 15.80 6.00 15.31
CA THR A 64 16.88 5.13 14.84
C THR A 64 16.90 5.04 13.32
N LEU A 65 15.75 4.84 12.69
CA LEU A 65 15.64 4.74 11.23
C LEU A 65 16.01 6.04 10.54
N GLU A 66 15.52 7.17 11.05
CA GLU A 66 15.80 8.49 10.51
C GLU A 66 17.30 8.82 10.62
N LYS A 67 17.86 8.82 11.84
CA LYS A 67 19.24 9.26 12.12
C LYS A 67 20.30 8.32 11.55
N THR A 68 20.02 7.01 11.51
CA THR A 68 21.01 6.02 11.07
C THR A 68 21.02 5.81 9.56
N TYR A 69 19.84 5.90 8.94
CA TYR A 69 19.68 5.52 7.52
C TYR A 69 19.23 6.69 6.66
N VAL A 70 18.15 7.39 7.01
CA VAL A 70 17.54 8.37 6.10
C VAL A 70 18.37 9.64 6.00
N ASP A 71 18.67 10.31 7.13
CA ASP A 71 19.44 11.58 7.14
C ASP A 71 20.80 11.50 6.40
N PRO A 72 21.64 10.45 6.63
CA PRO A 72 22.90 10.35 5.92
C PRO A 72 22.79 10.15 4.41
N LEU A 73 21.70 9.49 3.95
CA LEU A 73 21.46 9.22 2.53
C LEU A 73 20.81 10.42 1.83
N GLU A 74 19.91 11.13 2.49
CA GLU A 74 19.35 12.39 1.99
C GLU A 74 20.42 13.46 1.78
N ALA A 75 21.45 13.47 2.63
CA ALA A 75 22.61 14.35 2.44
C ALA A 75 23.37 14.08 1.12
N THR A 76 23.14 12.94 0.46
CA THR A 76 23.68 12.58 -0.86
C THR A 76 22.68 12.76 -2.00
N ASN A 77 21.53 13.40 -1.78
CA ASN A 77 20.38 13.58 -2.66
C ASN A 77 19.62 12.26 -2.98
N GLU A 78 19.79 11.22 -2.19
CA GLU A 78 18.89 10.06 -2.22
C GLU A 78 17.60 10.40 -1.46
N THR A 79 16.50 9.83 -1.83
CA THR A 79 15.23 9.96 -1.09
C THR A 79 14.82 8.59 -0.57
N TRP A 80 14.55 8.51 0.73
CA TRP A 80 14.16 7.28 1.40
C TRP A 80 12.88 7.47 2.19
N ALA A 81 11.98 6.49 2.11
CA ALA A 81 10.74 6.44 2.86
C ALA A 81 10.60 5.06 3.51
N ILE A 82 10.25 5.05 4.80
CA ILE A 82 10.11 3.83 5.58
C ILE A 82 8.78 3.89 6.34
N ALA A 83 8.04 2.79 6.32
CA ALA A 83 6.89 2.58 7.19
C ALA A 83 6.94 1.16 7.77
N ALA A 84 6.69 1.04 9.07
CA ALA A 84 6.57 -0.23 9.77
C ALA A 84 5.35 -0.20 10.68
N ILE A 85 4.57 -1.28 10.71
CA ILE A 85 3.42 -1.44 11.60
C ILE A 85 3.43 -2.84 12.21
N ASP A 86 3.33 -2.93 13.54
CA ASP A 86 3.07 -4.16 14.26
C ASP A 86 1.60 -4.55 14.07
N LEU A 87 1.34 -5.73 13.52
CA LEU A 87 -0.01 -6.19 13.19
C LEU A 87 -0.76 -6.75 14.40
N SER A 88 -0.12 -6.85 15.57
CA SER A 88 -0.74 -7.33 16.80
C SER A 88 -1.40 -6.21 17.62
N ASP A 89 -0.83 -5.02 17.62
CA ASP A 89 -1.29 -3.88 18.43
C ASP A 89 -1.34 -2.56 17.67
N HIS A 90 -1.04 -2.58 16.35
CA HIS A 90 -1.00 -1.43 15.44
C HIS A 90 0.03 -0.35 15.80
N ALA A 91 1.00 -0.66 16.65
CA ALA A 91 2.10 0.26 16.91
C ALA A 91 2.94 0.47 15.64
N TYR A 92 3.36 1.71 15.40
CA TYR A 92 3.92 2.08 14.10
C TYR A 92 5.16 2.98 14.20
N SER A 93 5.97 2.94 13.15
CA SER A 93 7.10 3.84 12.91
C SER A 93 7.11 4.29 11.46
N THR A 94 7.28 5.60 11.24
CA THR A 94 7.26 6.17 9.89
C THR A 94 8.37 7.21 9.73
N VAL A 95 9.07 7.17 8.59
CA VAL A 95 9.99 8.22 8.14
C VAL A 95 9.63 8.52 6.68
N ASN A 96 9.25 9.75 6.35
CA ASN A 96 8.84 10.17 5.01
C ASN A 96 7.73 9.31 4.38
N ALA A 97 6.91 8.61 5.18
CA ALA A 97 6.06 7.52 4.71
C ALA A 97 5.01 7.95 3.68
N GLU A 98 4.56 9.21 3.72
CA GLU A 98 3.54 9.76 2.81
C GLU A 98 4.13 10.30 1.49
N VAL A 99 5.46 10.33 1.36
CA VAL A 99 6.12 10.84 0.15
C VAL A 99 5.86 9.89 -1.02
N SER A 100 5.29 10.43 -2.08
CA SER A 100 5.07 9.69 -3.33
C SER A 100 6.41 9.48 -4.05
N LEU A 101 6.82 8.22 -4.19
CA LEU A 101 8.07 7.80 -4.81
C LEU A 101 7.81 6.87 -6.00
N GLN A 102 8.78 6.76 -6.91
CA GLN A 102 8.71 5.78 -8.00
C GLN A 102 8.57 4.37 -7.43
N SER A 103 7.44 3.73 -7.72
CA SER A 103 7.13 2.41 -7.18
C SER A 103 7.97 1.28 -7.79
N ALA A 104 8.48 1.49 -9.01
CA ALA A 104 8.98 0.39 -9.84
C ALA A 104 7.97 -0.79 -9.82
N SER A 105 8.43 -2.02 -9.57
CA SER A 105 7.55 -3.20 -9.56
C SER A 105 6.74 -3.38 -8.28
N VAL A 106 6.87 -2.55 -7.27
CA VAL A 106 6.03 -2.63 -6.04
C VAL A 106 4.55 -2.40 -6.37
N ILE A 107 4.23 -1.51 -7.33
CA ILE A 107 2.85 -1.25 -7.76
C ILE A 107 2.11 -2.52 -8.26
N LYS A 108 2.82 -3.59 -8.59
CA LYS A 108 2.23 -4.88 -8.97
C LYS A 108 1.40 -5.50 -7.84
N ALA A 109 1.69 -5.16 -6.58
CA ALA A 109 0.84 -5.57 -5.46
C ALA A 109 -0.54 -4.89 -5.51
N PHE A 110 -0.61 -3.62 -5.91
CA PHE A 110 -1.88 -2.91 -6.11
C PHE A 110 -2.61 -3.41 -7.36
N ILE A 111 -1.89 -3.70 -8.46
CA ILE A 111 -2.49 -4.35 -9.65
C ILE A 111 -3.11 -5.69 -9.24
N MET A 112 -2.43 -6.49 -8.42
CA MET A 112 -2.94 -7.75 -7.89
C MET A 112 -4.25 -7.53 -7.14
N ALA A 113 -4.30 -6.61 -6.19
CA ALA A 113 -5.50 -6.33 -5.40
C ALA A 113 -6.68 -5.87 -6.28
N ALA A 114 -6.45 -4.94 -7.22
CA ALA A 114 -7.47 -4.50 -8.16
C ALA A 114 -7.96 -5.62 -9.09
N VAL A 115 -7.09 -6.54 -9.52
CA VAL A 115 -7.48 -7.72 -10.31
C VAL A 115 -8.37 -8.65 -9.49
N PHE A 116 -8.04 -8.89 -8.22
CA PHE A 116 -8.89 -9.69 -7.34
C PHE A 116 -10.27 -9.05 -7.15
N ASP A 117 -10.34 -7.72 -6.96
CA ASP A 117 -11.60 -7.00 -6.78
C ASP A 117 -12.44 -6.94 -8.07
N LYS A 118 -11.84 -6.50 -9.17
CA LYS A 118 -12.59 -6.17 -10.39
C LYS A 118 -12.75 -7.33 -11.38
N LEU A 119 -11.91 -8.38 -11.34
CA LEU A 119 -11.92 -9.48 -12.29
C LEU A 119 -12.12 -10.86 -11.67
N VAL A 120 -11.71 -11.07 -10.42
CA VAL A 120 -11.86 -12.37 -9.74
C VAL A 120 -13.16 -12.41 -8.93
N TYR A 121 -13.38 -11.46 -8.04
CA TYR A 121 -14.56 -11.38 -7.16
C TYR A 121 -15.45 -10.19 -7.55
N THR A 122 -15.87 -10.15 -8.80
CA THR A 122 -16.66 -9.04 -9.37
C THR A 122 -17.96 -8.80 -8.61
N ASP A 123 -18.28 -7.53 -8.38
CA ASP A 123 -19.54 -7.11 -7.75
C ASP A 123 -19.81 -7.75 -6.36
N GLY A 124 -18.75 -8.03 -5.61
CA GLY A 124 -18.83 -8.65 -4.27
C GLY A 124 -19.21 -10.13 -4.29
N ALA A 125 -18.92 -10.82 -5.40
CA ALA A 125 -19.13 -12.26 -5.51
C ALA A 125 -18.37 -13.02 -4.40
N THR A 126 -18.95 -14.10 -3.91
CA THR A 126 -18.33 -14.99 -2.91
C THR A 126 -17.47 -16.09 -3.53
N GLU A 127 -17.62 -16.32 -4.83
CA GLU A 127 -16.87 -17.31 -5.58
C GLU A 127 -16.05 -16.62 -6.67
N PRO A 128 -14.83 -17.11 -6.96
CA PRO A 128 -14.00 -16.53 -8.01
C PRO A 128 -14.64 -16.75 -9.40
N SER A 129 -14.37 -15.81 -10.30
CA SER A 129 -14.82 -15.90 -11.71
C SER A 129 -14.24 -17.13 -12.40
N SER A 130 -14.93 -17.62 -13.44
CA SER A 130 -14.46 -18.76 -14.25
C SER A 130 -13.11 -18.52 -14.93
N ASP A 131 -12.72 -17.26 -15.13
CA ASP A 131 -11.45 -16.88 -15.74
C ASP A 131 -10.28 -16.95 -14.76
N TYR A 132 -10.54 -17.03 -13.44
CA TYR A 132 -9.48 -17.06 -12.43
C TYR A 132 -8.54 -18.24 -12.65
N GLU A 133 -9.03 -19.47 -12.55
CA GLU A 133 -8.22 -20.68 -12.72
C GLU A 133 -7.70 -20.87 -14.14
N SER A 134 -8.47 -20.43 -15.16
CA SER A 134 -8.12 -20.66 -16.56
C SER A 134 -7.03 -19.72 -17.09
N SER A 135 -6.92 -18.49 -16.55
CA SER A 135 -5.98 -17.51 -17.10
C SER A 135 -5.43 -16.50 -16.10
N LEU A 136 -6.23 -15.91 -15.20
CA LEU A 136 -5.79 -14.83 -14.33
C LEU A 136 -4.74 -15.31 -13.32
N LYS A 137 -4.93 -16.47 -12.73
CA LYS A 137 -4.03 -17.07 -11.73
C LYS A 137 -2.60 -17.24 -12.24
N SER A 138 -2.43 -17.68 -13.49
CA SER A 138 -1.12 -17.82 -14.11
C SER A 138 -0.40 -16.47 -14.26
N LEU A 139 -1.13 -15.44 -14.73
CA LEU A 139 -0.59 -14.09 -14.88
C LEU A 139 -0.25 -13.46 -13.53
N LEU A 140 -1.14 -13.58 -12.54
CA LEU A 140 -0.89 -13.12 -11.17
C LEU A 140 0.34 -13.79 -10.57
N THR A 141 0.48 -15.12 -10.77
CA THR A 141 1.65 -15.86 -10.29
C THR A 141 2.94 -15.32 -10.92
N GLN A 142 3.01 -15.15 -12.24
CA GLN A 142 4.18 -14.62 -12.92
C GLN A 142 4.47 -13.17 -12.49
N MET A 143 3.44 -12.33 -12.43
CA MET A 143 3.60 -10.93 -12.04
C MET A 143 4.17 -10.78 -10.61
N ILE A 144 3.69 -11.56 -9.65
CA ILE A 144 4.08 -11.41 -8.24
C ILE A 144 5.36 -12.19 -7.93
N THR A 145 5.46 -13.48 -8.31
CA THR A 145 6.55 -14.35 -7.83
C THR A 145 7.89 -14.07 -8.49
N VAL A 146 7.90 -13.73 -9.78
CA VAL A 146 9.14 -13.41 -10.53
C VAL A 146 9.15 -11.97 -11.06
N SER A 147 8.12 -11.19 -10.74
CA SER A 147 7.99 -9.80 -11.16
C SER A 147 7.92 -9.60 -12.68
N ASP A 148 7.25 -10.51 -13.40
CA ASP A 148 7.10 -10.45 -14.84
C ASP A 148 6.36 -9.17 -15.28
N ASN A 149 6.94 -8.46 -16.26
CA ASN A 149 6.42 -7.18 -16.73
C ASN A 149 5.30 -7.35 -17.77
N ASP A 150 5.40 -8.38 -18.62
CA ASP A 150 4.39 -8.65 -19.65
C ASP A 150 3.08 -9.13 -18.99
N ALA A 151 3.18 -9.96 -17.95
CA ALA A 151 2.04 -10.38 -17.15
C ALA A 151 1.37 -9.18 -16.45
N ALA A 152 2.16 -8.23 -15.92
CA ALA A 152 1.63 -7.01 -15.31
C ALA A 152 0.90 -6.12 -16.31
N ASN A 153 1.51 -5.88 -17.48
CA ASN A 153 0.88 -5.11 -18.55
C ASN A 153 -0.40 -5.77 -19.06
N GLU A 154 -0.40 -7.09 -19.20
CA GLU A 154 -1.59 -7.85 -19.62
C GLU A 154 -2.72 -7.76 -18.59
N LEU A 155 -2.41 -7.91 -17.29
CA LEU A 155 -3.42 -7.75 -16.23
C LEU A 155 -3.97 -6.32 -16.19
N ALA A 156 -3.13 -5.30 -16.33
CA ALA A 156 -3.58 -3.91 -16.42
C ALA A 156 -4.49 -3.70 -17.66
N ARG A 157 -4.16 -4.27 -18.82
CA ARG A 157 -5.05 -4.22 -19.99
C ARG A 157 -6.39 -4.93 -19.75
N ARG A 158 -6.39 -6.06 -19.06
CA ARG A 158 -7.64 -6.78 -18.73
C ARG A 158 -8.56 -5.97 -17.82
N LEU A 159 -8.00 -5.24 -16.83
CA LEU A 159 -8.78 -4.28 -16.05
C LEU A 159 -9.48 -3.24 -16.93
N GLY A 160 -8.85 -2.83 -18.03
CA GLY A 160 -9.39 -1.86 -19.00
C GLY A 160 -10.11 -2.45 -20.19
N GLY A 161 -10.50 -3.74 -20.16
CA GLY A 161 -11.17 -4.39 -21.29
C GLY A 161 -10.31 -4.50 -22.56
N GLY A 162 -8.99 -4.63 -22.40
CA GLY A 162 -7.99 -4.75 -23.47
C GLY A 162 -7.18 -3.47 -23.71
N ASP A 163 -7.46 -2.38 -23.00
CA ASP A 163 -6.81 -1.08 -23.14
C ASP A 163 -6.04 -0.75 -21.84
N PHE A 164 -4.74 -0.48 -21.96
CA PHE A 164 -3.90 -0.20 -20.79
C PHE A 164 -4.30 1.11 -20.09
N GLN A 165 -4.58 2.18 -20.82
CA GLN A 165 -4.91 3.48 -20.22
C GLN A 165 -6.22 3.42 -19.42
N LYS A 166 -7.21 2.68 -19.93
CA LYS A 166 -8.43 2.41 -19.18
C LYS A 166 -8.16 1.55 -17.95
N GLY A 167 -7.28 0.54 -18.08
CA GLY A 167 -6.88 -0.29 -16.95
C GLY A 167 -6.13 0.49 -15.88
N ALA A 168 -5.26 1.41 -16.27
CA ALA A 168 -4.61 2.34 -15.36
C ALA A 168 -5.64 3.22 -14.63
N SER A 169 -6.64 3.74 -15.35
CA SER A 169 -7.74 4.51 -14.72
C SER A 169 -8.50 3.67 -13.69
N VAL A 170 -8.85 2.42 -14.02
CA VAL A 170 -9.54 1.50 -13.08
C VAL A 170 -8.68 1.24 -11.84
N LEU A 171 -7.37 1.00 -12.01
CA LEU A 171 -6.47 0.83 -10.86
C LEU A 171 -6.38 2.10 -10.01
N ASN A 172 -6.24 3.25 -10.65
CA ASN A 172 -6.11 4.53 -9.93
C ASN A 172 -7.41 4.89 -9.17
N GLU A 173 -8.58 4.59 -9.76
CA GLU A 173 -9.88 4.69 -9.07
C GLU A 173 -9.95 3.73 -7.87
N PHE A 174 -9.56 2.46 -8.06
CA PHE A 174 -9.45 1.49 -6.96
C PHE A 174 -8.55 1.99 -5.83
N CYS A 175 -7.39 2.54 -6.16
CA CYS A 175 -6.48 3.10 -5.15
C CYS A 175 -7.13 4.26 -4.37
N GLN A 176 -7.83 5.17 -5.06
CA GLN A 176 -8.54 6.27 -4.39
C GLN A 176 -9.68 5.77 -3.50
N GLU A 177 -10.46 4.80 -3.96
CA GLU A 177 -11.56 4.18 -3.20
C GLU A 177 -11.08 3.52 -1.90
N HIS A 178 -9.83 3.01 -1.89
CA HIS A 178 -9.21 2.36 -0.73
C HIS A 178 -8.29 3.29 0.08
N GLY A 179 -8.23 4.59 -0.24
CA GLY A 179 -7.42 5.55 0.49
C GLY A 179 -5.92 5.51 0.15
N TYR A 180 -5.49 4.78 -0.89
CA TYR A 180 -4.11 4.76 -1.37
C TYR A 180 -3.82 5.98 -2.24
N THR A 181 -3.78 7.15 -1.61
CA THR A 181 -3.84 8.46 -2.30
C THR A 181 -2.54 8.84 -3.02
N SER A 182 -1.43 8.20 -2.68
CA SER A 182 -0.11 8.42 -3.30
C SER A 182 0.23 7.37 -4.38
N THR A 183 -0.69 6.43 -4.65
CA THR A 183 -0.46 5.34 -5.61
C THR A 183 -1.08 5.66 -6.97
N HIS A 184 -0.26 5.57 -8.02
CA HIS A 184 -0.63 5.93 -9.38
C HIS A 184 0.06 5.03 -10.41
N LEU A 185 -0.71 4.41 -11.30
CA LEU A 185 -0.22 3.70 -12.49
C LEU A 185 -0.29 4.64 -13.69
N GLY A 186 0.86 5.15 -14.14
CA GLY A 186 0.93 6.12 -15.24
C GLY A 186 1.42 5.53 -16.56
N ARG A 187 2.16 4.41 -16.53
CA ARG A 187 2.76 3.83 -17.73
C ARG A 187 2.83 2.32 -17.72
N GLU A 188 2.92 1.74 -18.91
CA GLU A 188 3.29 0.32 -19.07
C GLU A 188 4.71 0.06 -18.56
N PHE A 189 4.93 -1.14 -18.02
CA PHE A 189 6.28 -1.60 -17.72
C PHE A 189 7.09 -1.75 -19.01
N LEU A 190 8.34 -1.37 -18.95
CA LEU A 190 9.27 -1.33 -20.08
C LEU A 190 8.90 -0.31 -21.19
N ALA A 191 7.99 0.62 -20.94
CA ALA A 191 7.72 1.71 -21.88
C ALA A 191 8.97 2.57 -22.12
N THR A 192 9.21 2.94 -23.37
CA THR A 192 10.33 3.82 -23.75
C THR A 192 9.88 5.28 -23.78
N ASN A 193 10.65 6.15 -23.12
CA ASN A 193 10.36 7.59 -23.05
C ASN A 193 8.92 7.91 -22.57
N PRO A 194 8.48 7.37 -21.45
CA PRO A 194 7.14 7.65 -20.94
C PRO A 194 7.01 9.12 -20.55
N THR A 195 5.78 9.65 -20.65
CA THR A 195 5.43 11.00 -20.19
C THR A 195 4.96 11.03 -18.74
N ASP A 196 4.76 9.87 -18.15
CA ASP A 196 4.31 9.64 -16.76
C ASP A 196 5.05 8.45 -16.18
N ASP A 197 4.94 8.21 -14.87
CA ASP A 197 5.56 7.05 -14.22
C ASP A 197 4.59 6.41 -13.21
N ASN A 198 5.03 5.32 -12.62
CA ASN A 198 4.30 4.58 -11.60
C ASN A 198 4.80 4.99 -10.21
N TYR A 199 3.91 5.42 -9.35
CA TYR A 199 4.21 5.95 -8.03
C TYR A 199 3.47 5.21 -6.93
N THR A 200 4.00 5.28 -5.72
CA THR A 200 3.34 4.84 -4.47
C THR A 200 4.04 5.50 -3.28
N SER A 201 3.50 5.33 -2.07
CA SER A 201 4.14 5.70 -0.81
C SER A 201 4.38 4.49 0.09
N ALA A 202 5.26 4.63 1.07
CA ALA A 202 5.47 3.59 2.06
C ALA A 202 4.22 3.36 2.92
N SER A 203 3.45 4.42 3.17
CA SER A 203 2.16 4.38 3.85
C SER A 203 1.13 3.56 3.07
N ASP A 204 0.87 3.89 1.79
CA ASP A 204 -0.06 3.12 0.95
C ASP A 204 0.31 1.64 0.89
N CYS A 205 1.61 1.33 0.77
CA CYS A 205 2.10 -0.05 0.76
C CYS A 205 1.84 -0.77 2.09
N CYS A 206 2.03 -0.10 3.22
CA CYS A 206 1.74 -0.65 4.54
C CYS A 206 0.25 -0.93 4.72
N HIS A 207 -0.63 -0.03 4.30
CA HIS A 207 -2.08 -0.22 4.33
C HIS A 207 -2.49 -1.44 3.51
N LEU A 208 -2.06 -1.52 2.24
CA LEU A 208 -2.37 -2.66 1.38
C LEU A 208 -1.94 -4.00 2.01
N LEU A 209 -0.71 -4.07 2.54
CA LEU A 209 -0.22 -5.31 3.13
C LEU A 209 -0.91 -5.65 4.45
N SER A 210 -1.31 -4.65 5.24
CA SER A 210 -2.09 -4.83 6.47
C SER A 210 -3.49 -5.37 6.16
N ASP A 211 -4.16 -4.85 5.13
CA ASP A 211 -5.47 -5.33 4.67
C ASP A 211 -5.40 -6.76 4.13
N ILE A 212 -4.34 -7.09 3.39
CA ILE A 212 -4.10 -8.46 2.93
C ILE A 212 -3.87 -9.40 4.13
N TYR A 213 -3.08 -8.99 5.12
CA TYR A 213 -2.81 -9.81 6.31
C TYR A 213 -4.06 -10.04 7.15
N SER A 214 -4.87 -9.00 7.37
CA SER A 214 -6.10 -9.07 8.16
C SER A 214 -7.26 -9.78 7.47
N GLY A 215 -7.13 -10.10 6.17
CA GLY A 215 -8.18 -10.76 5.41
C GLY A 215 -9.30 -9.83 4.93
N THR A 216 -9.05 -8.51 4.94
CA THR A 216 -10.05 -7.48 4.57
C THR A 216 -9.92 -6.99 3.14
N MET A 217 -8.76 -7.22 2.48
CA MET A 217 -8.58 -6.84 1.08
C MET A 217 -9.50 -7.67 0.16
N VAL A 218 -10.52 -7.05 -0.41
CA VAL A 218 -11.61 -7.65 -1.19
C VAL A 218 -12.49 -8.58 -0.34
N ASN A 219 -11.95 -9.72 0.08
CA ASN A 219 -12.55 -10.67 1.03
C ASN A 219 -11.46 -11.61 1.58
N ALA A 220 -11.82 -12.48 2.52
CA ALA A 220 -10.86 -13.37 3.19
C ALA A 220 -10.17 -14.37 2.23
N ASP A 221 -10.88 -14.90 1.24
CA ASP A 221 -10.33 -15.86 0.28
C ASP A 221 -9.37 -15.15 -0.70
N ALA A 222 -9.75 -13.98 -1.20
CA ALA A 222 -8.88 -13.13 -2.02
C ALA A 222 -7.60 -12.75 -1.28
N SER A 223 -7.71 -12.31 -0.02
CA SER A 223 -6.56 -11.98 0.82
C SER A 223 -5.64 -13.18 1.04
N ALA A 224 -6.20 -14.38 1.27
CA ALA A 224 -5.42 -15.61 1.43
C ALA A 224 -4.67 -16.00 0.14
N ASP A 225 -5.30 -15.85 -1.02
CA ASP A 225 -4.66 -16.09 -2.31
C ASP A 225 -3.55 -15.06 -2.60
N MET A 226 -3.81 -13.76 -2.34
CA MET A 226 -2.79 -12.71 -2.46
C MET A 226 -1.59 -12.97 -1.55
N LEU A 227 -1.86 -13.38 -0.30
CA LEU A 227 -0.82 -13.73 0.66
C LEU A 227 0.02 -14.92 0.18
N THR A 228 -0.62 -15.94 -0.40
CA THR A 228 0.06 -17.09 -0.99
C THR A 228 0.99 -16.67 -2.13
N LEU A 229 0.55 -15.77 -3.00
CA LEU A 229 1.37 -15.24 -4.09
C LEU A 229 2.58 -14.45 -3.57
N LEU A 230 2.40 -13.60 -2.57
CA LEU A 230 3.48 -12.80 -1.96
C LEU A 230 4.51 -13.69 -1.23
N LYS A 231 4.06 -14.75 -0.54
CA LYS A 231 4.94 -15.75 0.09
C LYS A 231 5.78 -16.53 -0.93
N ALA A 232 5.26 -16.71 -2.14
CA ALA A 232 5.95 -17.40 -3.22
C ALA A 232 6.96 -16.50 -3.99
N GLN A 233 7.20 -15.27 -3.55
CA GLN A 233 8.19 -14.37 -4.14
C GLN A 233 9.59 -14.99 -4.13
N THR A 234 10.27 -14.94 -5.29
CA THR A 234 11.62 -15.51 -5.44
C THR A 234 12.75 -14.51 -5.18
N ARG A 235 12.44 -13.20 -5.18
CA ARG A 235 13.43 -12.14 -4.93
C ARG A 235 13.43 -11.79 -3.45
N THR A 236 14.30 -12.45 -2.68
CA THR A 236 14.36 -12.35 -1.21
C THR A 236 15.63 -11.69 -0.69
N GLY A 237 16.35 -10.97 -1.55
CA GLY A 237 17.69 -10.43 -1.24
C GLY A 237 17.69 -9.15 -0.40
N LYS A 238 16.53 -8.55 -0.10
CA LYS A 238 16.40 -7.29 0.65
C LYS A 238 15.79 -7.52 2.04
N ILE A 239 14.53 -7.12 2.29
CA ILE A 239 13.89 -7.30 3.61
C ILE A 239 14.00 -8.74 4.13
N PRO A 240 13.65 -9.79 3.37
CA PRO A 240 13.77 -11.16 3.87
C PRO A 240 15.20 -11.58 4.27
N SER A 241 16.21 -11.02 3.63
CA SER A 241 17.62 -11.30 3.95
C SER A 241 18.12 -10.61 5.22
N GLY A 242 17.40 -9.64 5.75
CA GLY A 242 17.73 -8.92 6.99
C GLY A 242 17.27 -9.63 8.25
N ILE A 243 16.41 -10.63 8.14
CA ILE A 243 15.81 -11.35 9.27
C ILE A 243 16.34 -12.78 9.40
N PRO A 244 16.22 -13.42 10.59
CA PRO A 244 16.73 -14.78 10.78
C PRO A 244 16.09 -15.79 9.83
N SER A 245 16.89 -16.77 9.41
CA SER A 245 16.40 -17.88 8.59
C SER A 245 15.32 -18.67 9.34
N GLY A 246 14.21 -18.96 8.66
CA GLY A 246 13.07 -19.69 9.23
C GLY A 246 11.92 -18.80 9.68
N VAL A 247 12.06 -17.49 9.69
CA VAL A 247 10.94 -16.55 9.77
C VAL A 247 10.34 -16.40 8.36
N GLU A 248 9.05 -16.67 8.23
CA GLU A 248 8.34 -16.56 6.95
C GLU A 248 8.12 -15.09 6.58
N THR A 249 8.17 -14.80 5.28
CA THR A 249 7.89 -13.48 4.74
C THR A 249 6.97 -13.56 3.52
N ALA A 250 6.22 -12.50 3.28
CA ALA A 250 5.46 -12.29 2.06
C ALA A 250 5.84 -10.92 1.50
N ASN A 251 6.57 -10.87 0.37
CA ASN A 251 7.16 -9.62 -0.08
C ASN A 251 6.97 -9.32 -1.57
N LYS A 252 7.14 -8.06 -1.95
CA LYS A 252 7.24 -7.60 -3.32
C LYS A 252 8.33 -6.57 -3.48
N THR A 253 9.28 -6.85 -4.37
CA THR A 253 10.38 -5.95 -4.68
C THR A 253 10.07 -5.03 -5.86
N GLY A 254 10.80 -3.90 -5.95
CA GLY A 254 10.81 -3.00 -7.10
C GLY A 254 12.20 -2.45 -7.36
N GLU A 255 12.68 -2.51 -8.60
CA GLU A 255 14.00 -2.04 -9.00
C GLU A 255 13.92 -1.26 -10.33
N LEU A 256 14.68 -0.15 -10.39
CA LEU A 256 15.05 0.54 -11.62
C LEU A 256 16.56 0.77 -11.62
N SER A 257 17.20 0.57 -12.78
CA SER A 257 18.64 0.72 -12.93
C SER A 257 18.98 2.00 -13.70
N ALA A 258 20.19 2.50 -13.55
CA ALA A 258 20.66 3.74 -14.20
C ALA A 258 20.55 3.73 -15.74
N GLY A 259 20.47 2.56 -16.37
CA GLY A 259 20.32 2.41 -17.82
C GLY A 259 18.88 2.60 -18.34
N ASP A 260 17.90 2.64 -17.44
CA ASP A 260 16.48 2.65 -17.82
C ASP A 260 15.96 4.05 -18.17
N GLY A 261 16.75 5.11 -17.86
CA GLY A 261 16.37 6.51 -18.08
C GLY A 261 15.22 7.02 -17.19
N LEU A 262 14.84 6.24 -16.18
CA LEU A 262 13.70 6.49 -15.31
C LEU A 262 14.09 6.83 -13.86
N GLY A 263 15.40 6.90 -13.58
CA GLY A 263 15.92 7.03 -12.21
C GLY A 263 16.52 5.72 -11.73
N VAL A 264 17.03 5.72 -10.50
CA VAL A 264 17.60 4.53 -9.85
C VAL A 264 16.83 4.28 -8.57
N VAL A 265 16.22 3.12 -8.46
CA VAL A 265 15.26 2.78 -7.41
C VAL A 265 15.54 1.38 -6.86
N GLU A 266 15.50 1.24 -5.55
CA GLU A 266 15.45 -0.04 -4.84
C GLU A 266 14.36 0.02 -3.79
N ASN A 267 13.34 -0.79 -3.97
CA ASN A 267 12.19 -0.88 -3.08
C ASN A 267 11.98 -2.32 -2.62
N ASP A 268 11.45 -2.49 -1.42
CA ASP A 268 10.89 -3.76 -0.96
C ASP A 268 9.80 -3.50 0.07
N ILE A 269 8.70 -4.23 -0.03
CA ILE A 269 7.59 -4.22 0.92
C ILE A 269 7.31 -5.63 1.37
N SER A 270 7.12 -5.85 2.67
CA SER A 270 7.02 -7.21 3.21
C SER A 270 6.13 -7.28 4.44
N ILE A 271 5.37 -8.37 4.54
CA ILE A 271 4.83 -8.89 5.79
C ILE A 271 5.86 -9.86 6.37
N VAL A 272 6.21 -9.69 7.63
CA VAL A 272 7.10 -10.59 8.38
C VAL A 272 6.29 -11.34 9.43
N PHE A 273 6.30 -12.67 9.36
CA PHE A 273 5.48 -13.52 10.24
C PHE A 273 6.25 -13.92 11.50
N ASP A 274 6.54 -12.93 12.35
CA ASP A 274 6.97 -13.25 13.71
C ASP A 274 5.78 -13.80 14.52
N LYS A 275 6.06 -14.61 15.55
CA LYS A 275 5.01 -15.29 16.29
C LYS A 275 4.26 -14.37 17.26
N GLU A 276 4.97 -13.43 17.86
CA GLU A 276 4.43 -12.54 18.89
C GLU A 276 4.11 -11.17 18.30
N HIS A 277 4.98 -10.70 17.41
CA HIS A 277 4.89 -9.39 16.75
C HIS A 277 5.00 -9.54 15.23
N PRO A 278 3.99 -10.10 14.54
CA PRO A 278 3.94 -10.03 13.08
C PRO A 278 3.84 -8.57 12.66
N TYR A 279 4.58 -8.17 11.62
CA TYR A 279 4.62 -6.76 11.22
C TYR A 279 4.73 -6.60 9.70
N VAL A 280 4.33 -5.44 9.22
CA VAL A 280 4.64 -4.96 7.87
C VAL A 280 5.85 -4.04 7.94
N LEU A 281 6.75 -4.17 6.97
CA LEU A 281 7.83 -3.24 6.72
C LEU A 281 7.85 -2.86 5.24
N CYS A 282 7.79 -1.56 4.95
CA CYS A 282 7.90 -1.00 3.61
C CYS A 282 9.09 -0.04 3.55
N VAL A 283 10.00 -0.27 2.62
CA VAL A 283 11.16 0.58 2.37
C VAL A 283 11.18 0.97 0.90
N LEU A 284 11.04 2.25 0.63
CA LEU A 284 11.09 2.83 -0.71
C LEU A 284 12.25 3.80 -0.84
N SER A 285 12.84 3.87 -2.03
CA SER A 285 13.93 4.80 -2.30
C SER A 285 13.94 5.31 -3.73
N ASN A 286 14.39 6.55 -3.92
CA ASN A 286 14.59 7.17 -5.23
C ASN A 286 15.95 7.86 -5.30
N ASN A 287 16.44 8.06 -6.51
CA ASN A 287 17.70 8.74 -6.82
C ASN A 287 18.92 8.11 -6.13
N ILE A 288 18.86 6.83 -5.83
CA ILE A 288 19.95 6.13 -5.15
C ILE A 288 21.22 6.11 -5.99
N GLN A 289 22.38 6.20 -5.32
CA GLN A 289 23.68 6.26 -5.99
C GLN A 289 24.14 4.89 -6.51
N ASN A 290 23.75 3.82 -5.82
CA ASN A 290 24.19 2.47 -6.15
C ASN A 290 23.19 1.42 -5.67
N ASN A 291 22.67 0.61 -6.59
CA ASN A 291 21.68 -0.41 -6.28
C ASN A 291 22.17 -1.42 -5.21
N SER A 292 23.41 -1.91 -5.30
CA SER A 292 23.91 -2.88 -4.34
C SER A 292 24.04 -2.31 -2.93
N SER A 293 24.47 -1.05 -2.81
CA SER A 293 24.52 -0.35 -1.51
C SER A 293 23.14 -0.14 -0.94
N ALA A 294 22.15 0.23 -1.76
CA ALA A 294 20.78 0.40 -1.34
C ALA A 294 20.14 -0.92 -0.88
N GLN A 295 20.38 -2.03 -1.58
CA GLN A 295 19.95 -3.36 -1.17
C GLN A 295 20.50 -3.75 0.21
N GLU A 296 21.80 -3.49 0.45
CA GLU A 296 22.41 -3.73 1.77
C GLU A 296 21.86 -2.78 2.85
N THR A 297 21.49 -1.55 2.49
CA THR A 297 20.80 -0.62 3.41
C THR A 297 19.42 -1.16 3.79
N ILE A 298 18.61 -1.58 2.83
CA ILE A 298 17.27 -2.18 3.10
C ILE A 298 17.40 -3.40 4.02
N LYS A 299 18.40 -4.24 3.78
CA LYS A 299 18.67 -5.42 4.61
C LYS A 299 19.05 -5.04 6.05
N LYS A 300 19.84 -3.98 6.26
CA LYS A 300 20.19 -3.49 7.60
C LYS A 300 18.98 -2.89 8.31
N ILE A 301 18.19 -2.06 7.60
CA ILE A 301 16.91 -1.53 8.11
C ILE A 301 16.03 -2.69 8.58
N SER A 302 15.89 -3.73 7.75
CA SER A 302 15.09 -4.91 8.10
C SER A 302 15.60 -5.62 9.35
N ALA A 303 16.91 -5.75 9.51
CA ALA A 303 17.51 -6.37 10.70
C ALA A 303 17.24 -5.58 11.98
N ASP A 304 17.38 -4.26 11.92
CA ASP A 304 17.14 -3.38 13.07
C ASP A 304 15.65 -3.34 13.44
N VAL A 305 14.76 -3.26 12.44
CA VAL A 305 13.31 -3.32 12.67
C VAL A 305 12.92 -4.68 13.27
N TYR A 306 13.44 -5.79 12.76
CA TYR A 306 13.18 -7.12 13.33
C TYR A 306 13.62 -7.21 14.78
N GLN A 307 14.83 -6.77 15.09
CA GLN A 307 15.37 -6.76 16.45
C GLN A 307 14.50 -5.90 17.38
N TYR A 308 14.06 -4.73 16.91
CA TYR A 308 13.20 -3.84 17.69
C TYR A 308 11.84 -4.49 17.97
N MET A 309 11.13 -4.93 16.92
CA MET A 309 9.79 -5.52 17.02
C MET A 309 9.79 -6.73 17.96
N THR A 310 10.75 -7.65 17.81
CA THR A 310 10.84 -8.86 18.64
C THR A 310 11.34 -8.61 20.08
N SER A 311 11.84 -7.41 20.39
CA SER A 311 12.24 -7.02 21.74
C SER A 311 11.11 -6.32 22.52
N ARG A 312 10.01 -5.96 21.87
CA ARG A 312 8.82 -5.37 22.51
C ARG A 312 8.20 -6.37 23.50
N LYS A 313 7.52 -5.84 24.54
CA LYS A 313 6.93 -6.64 25.61
C LYS A 313 5.42 -6.46 25.64
#